data_c856271f532e0d7c80c04cd5dea98818
#
_entry.id   c856271f532e0d7c80c04cd5dea98818
#
_cell.length_a   1.000
_cell.length_b   1.000
_cell.length_c   1.000
_cell.angle_alpha   90.00
_cell.angle_beta   90.00
_cell.angle_gamma   90.00
#
_symmetry.space_group_name_H-M   'P 1'
#
loop_
_entity.id
_entity.type
_entity.pdbx_description
1 polymer ?
#
loop_
_entity_poly.entity_id
_entity_poly.type
_entity_poly.pdbx_seq_one_letter_code
_entity_poly.pdbx_strand_id
1 'polypeptide(L)'
;MVYDTSVDFSDSASNKLLDDITYASPIGFRLLIDAQRYPNAQFSVQTASIPEISVEAAAFATPQGNIDISGDKVEFSPFSCTFLVDEQLENYYEIYEWLVGLVVEPDGPAIRKTRDISLMVLNSHNNVSREIQFADAYPTSLSTLDFDAKNTSIEYLVGDVTFNYSYFKVK
;
A
#
# COMPACT_ATOMS: atom_id res chain seq x y z
N MET A 1 21.75 57.07 -14.00
CA MET A 1 21.07 55.79 -14.14
C MET A 1 21.58 54.97 -12.98
N VAL A 2 20.85 54.94 -11.87
CA VAL A 2 21.21 54.25 -10.64
C VAL A 2 20.54 52.87 -10.73
N TYR A 3 21.35 51.83 -10.79
CA TYR A 3 20.85 50.47 -10.67
C TYR A 3 20.54 50.19 -9.19
N ASP A 4 19.26 50.04 -8.88
CA ASP A 4 18.78 49.56 -7.59
C ASP A 4 19.10 48.07 -7.51
N THR A 5 20.07 47.69 -6.68
CA THR A 5 20.51 46.30 -6.40
C THR A 5 19.93 45.75 -5.12
N SER A 6 18.89 46.33 -4.59
CA SER A 6 18.17 45.76 -3.44
C SER A 6 17.19 44.69 -3.91
N VAL A 7 17.72 43.54 -4.34
CA VAL A 7 16.90 42.32 -4.38
C VAL A 7 16.78 41.83 -2.94
N ASP A 8 15.64 42.12 -2.35
CA ASP A 8 15.31 41.69 -1.00
C ASP A 8 15.04 40.17 -1.05
N PHE A 9 16.07 39.37 -0.68
CA PHE A 9 15.97 37.92 -0.55
C PHE A 9 15.26 37.47 0.76
N SER A 10 14.62 38.37 1.44
CA SER A 10 13.76 38.05 2.58
C SER A 10 12.37 37.60 2.11
N ASP A 11 12.33 36.64 1.17
CA ASP A 11 11.07 36.03 0.76
C ASP A 11 10.58 35.13 1.89
N SER A 12 9.72 35.69 2.75
CA SER A 12 9.08 35.02 3.87
C SER A 12 8.23 33.79 3.43
N ALA A 13 8.09 33.60 2.13
CA ALA A 13 7.42 32.42 1.54
C ALA A 13 8.27 31.13 1.64
N SER A 14 9.60 31.24 1.53
CA SER A 14 10.46 30.04 1.62
C SER A 14 10.66 29.57 3.07
N ASN A 15 10.62 30.46 4.05
CA ASN A 15 10.65 30.08 5.47
C ASN A 15 9.31 29.49 5.95
N LYS A 16 8.19 29.95 5.39
CA LYS A 16 6.86 29.42 5.71
C LYS A 16 6.67 27.98 5.24
N LEU A 17 7.37 27.56 4.16
CA LEU A 17 7.36 26.20 3.67
C LEU A 17 8.07 25.20 4.60
N LEU A 18 9.02 25.65 5.41
CA LEU A 18 9.78 24.79 6.33
C LEU A 18 9.12 24.67 7.72
N ASP A 19 8.39 25.69 8.16
CA ASP A 19 7.74 25.70 9.47
C ASP A 19 6.43 24.88 9.51
N ASP A 20 5.82 24.61 8.34
CA ASP A 20 4.56 23.84 8.24
C ASP A 20 4.74 22.38 7.77
N ILE A 21 6.00 21.88 7.70
CA ILE A 21 6.23 20.49 7.32
C ILE A 21 5.96 19.58 8.51
N THR A 22 4.81 18.93 8.48
CA THR A 22 4.46 17.83 9.39
C THR A 22 4.85 16.51 8.75
N TYR A 23 5.74 15.76 9.40
CA TYR A 23 6.13 14.42 8.91
C TYR A 23 5.04 13.39 9.18
N ALA A 24 4.84 12.48 8.22
CA ALA A 24 3.89 11.39 8.36
C ALA A 24 4.33 10.43 9.47
N SER A 25 3.40 10.10 10.38
CA SER A 25 3.64 9.08 11.41
C SER A 25 3.42 7.68 10.83
N PRO A 26 4.34 6.73 11.04
CA PRO A 26 4.17 5.37 10.55
C PRO A 26 3.05 4.59 11.25
N ILE A 27 2.54 5.10 12.37
CA ILE A 27 1.50 4.44 13.18
C ILE A 27 0.07 4.81 12.73
N GLY A 28 -0.07 5.92 12.03
CA GLY A 28 -1.37 6.45 11.61
C GLY A 28 -1.77 5.93 10.24
N PHE A 29 -2.36 4.75 10.16
CA PHE A 29 -2.94 4.24 8.91
C PHE A 29 -4.20 3.39 9.19
N ARG A 30 -5.02 3.24 8.18
CA ARG A 30 -6.18 2.36 8.18
C ARG A 30 -6.33 1.74 6.80
N LEU A 31 -6.49 0.42 6.76
CA LEU A 31 -6.79 -0.30 5.54
C LEU A 31 -8.31 -0.49 5.44
N LEU A 32 -8.89 -0.16 4.29
CA LEU A 32 -10.28 -0.46 3.94
C LEU A 32 -10.31 -1.43 2.78
N ILE A 33 -10.88 -2.59 3.04
CA ILE A 33 -11.29 -3.56 2.03
C ILE A 33 -12.81 -3.46 1.96
N ASP A 34 -13.47 -4.02 0.95
CA ASP A 34 -14.92 -4.00 0.81
C ASP A 34 -15.62 -4.37 2.14
N ALA A 35 -16.00 -3.35 2.91
CA ALA A 35 -16.55 -3.48 4.25
C ALA A 35 -17.89 -4.25 4.31
N GLN A 36 -18.58 -4.39 3.19
CA GLN A 36 -19.84 -5.13 3.14
C GLN A 36 -19.60 -6.64 3.10
N ARG A 37 -18.50 -7.07 2.54
CA ARG A 37 -18.20 -8.49 2.33
C ARG A 37 -17.13 -9.03 3.26
N TYR A 38 -16.16 -8.20 3.67
CA TYR A 38 -15.03 -8.58 4.51
C TYR A 38 -14.87 -7.62 5.71
N PRO A 39 -15.86 -7.56 6.62
CA PRO A 39 -15.83 -6.59 7.72
C PRO A 39 -14.68 -6.85 8.71
N ASN A 40 -14.32 -8.10 8.95
CA ASN A 40 -13.35 -8.46 9.98
C ASN A 40 -11.90 -8.29 9.52
N ALA A 41 -11.62 -8.49 8.23
CA ALA A 41 -10.26 -8.39 7.68
C ALA A 41 -9.66 -6.98 7.80
N GLN A 42 -10.48 -5.93 7.74
CA GLN A 42 -10.00 -4.54 7.74
C GLN A 42 -9.56 -4.02 9.11
N PHE A 43 -10.07 -4.57 10.21
CA PHE A 43 -9.86 -3.99 11.55
C PHE A 43 -8.57 -4.44 12.24
N SER A 44 -7.96 -5.53 11.81
CA SER A 44 -6.86 -6.18 12.49
C SER A 44 -5.49 -5.97 11.83
N VAL A 45 -5.38 -5.08 10.83
CA VAL A 45 -4.13 -4.82 10.12
C VAL A 45 -3.13 -4.11 11.02
N GLN A 46 -1.95 -4.72 11.19
CA GLN A 46 -0.84 -4.20 11.99
C GLN A 46 0.18 -3.44 11.16
N THR A 47 0.52 -3.97 9.97
CA THR A 47 1.48 -3.33 9.08
C THR A 47 0.94 -3.32 7.66
N ALA A 48 1.26 -2.25 6.94
CA ALA A 48 0.99 -2.13 5.51
C ALA A 48 2.13 -1.36 4.87
N SER A 49 2.65 -1.86 3.76
CA SER A 49 3.73 -1.20 3.03
C SER A 49 3.21 -0.65 1.71
N ILE A 50 3.54 0.61 1.42
CA ILE A 50 3.26 1.19 0.10
C ILE A 50 4.17 0.49 -0.91
N PRO A 51 3.62 -0.07 -2.00
CA PRO A 51 4.41 -0.79 -2.99
C PRO A 51 5.42 0.10 -3.71
N GLU A 52 6.53 -0.49 -4.10
CA GLU A 52 7.53 0.14 -4.96
C GLU A 52 6.98 0.35 -6.37
N ILE A 53 7.39 1.46 -6.98
CA ILE A 53 7.15 1.77 -8.39
C ILE A 53 8.50 1.81 -9.07
N SER A 54 8.68 1.02 -10.12
CA SER A 54 9.89 1.02 -10.91
C SER A 54 9.60 1.28 -12.39
N VAL A 55 10.56 1.90 -13.06
CA VAL A 55 10.55 2.09 -14.51
C VAL A 55 11.82 1.42 -15.04
N GLU A 56 11.65 0.47 -15.94
CA GLU A 56 12.80 -0.17 -16.57
C GLU A 56 13.54 0.83 -17.46
N ALA A 57 14.87 0.85 -17.35
CA ALA A 57 15.72 1.61 -18.26
C ALA A 57 16.01 0.75 -19.51
N ALA A 58 15.82 1.34 -20.68
CA ALA A 58 16.24 0.75 -21.94
C ALA A 58 17.66 1.19 -22.29
N ALA A 59 18.59 0.24 -22.41
CA ALA A 59 19.96 0.54 -22.81
C ALA A 59 20.04 0.72 -24.33
N PHE A 60 20.46 1.91 -24.76
CA PHE A 60 20.73 2.21 -26.18
C PHE A 60 22.24 2.13 -26.42
N ALA A 61 22.65 1.19 -27.27
CA ALA A 61 24.04 1.01 -27.62
C ALA A 61 24.49 2.08 -28.60
N THR A 62 25.53 2.84 -28.23
CA THR A 62 26.20 3.79 -29.12
C THR A 62 27.66 3.36 -29.33
N PRO A 63 28.34 3.83 -30.39
CA PRO A 63 29.76 3.51 -30.63
C PRO A 63 30.70 3.92 -29.47
N GLN A 64 30.26 4.81 -28.58
CA GLN A 64 31.02 5.37 -27.45
C GLN A 64 30.63 4.75 -26.11
N GLY A 65 29.63 3.86 -26.07
CA GLY A 65 29.12 3.22 -24.86
C GLY A 65 27.60 3.08 -24.85
N ASN A 66 27.07 2.46 -23.81
CA ASN A 66 25.63 2.39 -23.62
C ASN A 66 25.10 3.67 -22.97
N ILE A 67 24.00 4.17 -23.49
CA ILE A 67 23.23 5.28 -22.89
C ILE A 67 21.91 4.69 -22.39
N ASP A 68 21.62 4.88 -21.11
CA ASP A 68 20.35 4.47 -20.52
C ASP A 68 19.25 5.51 -20.82
N ILE A 69 18.18 5.05 -21.42
CA ILE A 69 16.99 5.85 -21.74
C ILE A 69 15.87 5.33 -20.84
N SER A 70 15.03 6.23 -20.31
CA SER A 70 13.85 5.81 -19.55
C SER A 70 12.94 4.94 -20.40
N GLY A 71 12.55 3.77 -19.86
CA GLY A 71 11.58 2.90 -20.52
C GLY A 71 10.17 3.46 -20.49
N ASP A 72 9.30 2.89 -21.29
CA ASP A 72 7.90 3.30 -21.44
C ASP A 72 6.95 2.54 -20.50
N LYS A 73 7.48 1.66 -19.64
CA LYS A 73 6.70 0.75 -18.81
C LYS A 73 6.93 1.02 -17.34
N VAL A 74 5.83 1.20 -16.62
CA VAL A 74 5.83 1.31 -15.15
C VAL A 74 5.47 -0.06 -14.58
N GLU A 75 6.27 -0.56 -13.66
CA GLU A 75 6.02 -1.79 -12.92
C GLU A 75 5.65 -1.47 -11.47
N PHE A 76 4.63 -2.15 -11.00
CA PHE A 76 4.14 -2.03 -9.64
C PHE A 76 4.45 -3.30 -8.87
N SER A 77 5.10 -3.19 -7.72
CA SER A 77 5.29 -4.32 -6.82
C SER A 77 3.98 -4.70 -6.13
N PRO A 78 3.80 -5.97 -5.72
CA PRO A 78 2.62 -6.39 -4.97
C PRO A 78 2.47 -5.61 -3.65
N PHE A 79 1.24 -5.41 -3.21
CA PHE A 79 0.92 -4.82 -1.91
C PHE A 79 0.87 -5.91 -0.85
N SER A 80 1.64 -5.77 0.22
CA SER A 80 1.63 -6.70 1.34
C SER A 80 1.21 -6.02 2.64
N CYS A 81 0.44 -6.73 3.45
CA CYS A 81 0.07 -6.30 4.78
C CYS A 81 0.02 -7.47 5.75
N THR A 82 0.27 -7.17 7.03
CA THR A 82 0.15 -8.13 8.13
C THR A 82 -1.04 -7.79 9.00
N PHE A 83 -1.71 -8.80 9.52
CA PHE A 83 -2.88 -8.63 10.38
C PHE A 83 -2.85 -9.60 11.56
N LEU A 84 -3.43 -9.17 12.67
CA LEU A 84 -3.68 -10.03 13.81
C LEU A 84 -4.82 -10.99 13.50
N VAL A 85 -4.59 -12.26 13.78
CA VAL A 85 -5.60 -13.29 13.58
C VAL A 85 -6.50 -13.34 14.81
N ASP A 86 -7.81 -13.32 14.57
CA ASP A 86 -8.83 -13.41 15.60
C ASP A 86 -8.91 -14.82 16.20
N GLU A 87 -9.37 -14.96 17.45
CA GLU A 87 -9.53 -16.25 18.13
C GLU A 87 -10.45 -17.22 17.36
N GLN A 88 -11.43 -16.69 16.62
CA GLN A 88 -12.37 -17.47 15.80
C GLN A 88 -11.85 -17.71 14.38
N LEU A 89 -10.67 -17.14 14.02
CA LEU A 89 -10.07 -17.18 12.68
C LEU A 89 -10.97 -16.58 11.59
N GLU A 90 -11.97 -15.77 11.94
CA GLU A 90 -12.94 -15.24 10.98
C GLU A 90 -12.27 -14.36 9.94
N ASN A 91 -11.35 -13.46 10.36
CA ASN A 91 -10.63 -12.57 9.46
C ASN A 91 -9.69 -13.32 8.50
N TYR A 92 -9.06 -14.38 8.99
CA TYR A 92 -8.21 -15.24 8.16
C TYR A 92 -9.06 -16.03 7.15
N TYR A 93 -10.21 -16.55 7.60
CA TYR A 93 -11.12 -17.31 6.77
C TYR A 93 -11.77 -16.47 5.67
N GLU A 94 -12.11 -15.22 5.94
CA GLU A 94 -12.61 -14.28 4.94
C GLU A 94 -11.63 -14.10 3.77
N ILE A 95 -10.32 -13.94 4.06
CA ILE A 95 -9.29 -13.81 3.03
C ILE A 95 -9.08 -15.14 2.30
N TYR A 96 -9.13 -16.25 3.03
CA TYR A 96 -9.05 -17.60 2.45
C TYR A 96 -10.21 -17.86 1.47
N GLU A 97 -11.44 -17.57 1.86
CA GLU A 97 -12.60 -17.71 0.97
C GLU A 97 -12.48 -16.85 -0.28
N TRP A 98 -12.00 -15.63 -0.12
CA TRP A 98 -11.74 -14.76 -1.26
C TRP A 98 -10.72 -15.38 -2.21
N LEU A 99 -9.58 -15.86 -1.70
CA LEU A 99 -8.52 -16.47 -2.49
C LEU A 99 -8.98 -17.73 -3.19
N VAL A 100 -9.66 -18.65 -2.49
CA VAL A 100 -10.21 -19.88 -3.07
C VAL A 100 -11.33 -19.58 -4.07
N GLY A 101 -12.19 -18.64 -3.75
CA GLY A 101 -13.28 -18.19 -4.62
C GLY A 101 -12.81 -17.61 -5.96
N LEU A 102 -11.56 -17.10 -6.06
CA LEU A 102 -10.99 -16.67 -7.35
C LEU A 102 -10.88 -17.83 -8.36
N VAL A 103 -10.65 -19.06 -7.86
CA VAL A 103 -10.33 -20.22 -8.69
C VAL A 103 -11.49 -21.20 -8.79
N VAL A 104 -12.19 -21.47 -7.68
CA VAL A 104 -13.16 -22.58 -7.56
C VAL A 104 -14.55 -22.23 -8.09
N GLU A 105 -14.93 -20.96 -8.09
CA GLU A 105 -16.23 -20.54 -8.61
C GLU A 105 -16.11 -20.06 -10.07
N PRO A 106 -16.39 -20.91 -11.07
CA PRO A 106 -16.22 -20.57 -12.48
C PRO A 106 -17.33 -19.65 -13.06
N ASP A 107 -18.41 -19.41 -12.33
CA ASP A 107 -19.58 -18.68 -12.83
C ASP A 107 -19.43 -17.16 -12.76
N GLY A 108 -18.49 -16.62 -13.51
CA GLY A 108 -18.38 -15.18 -13.74
C GLY A 108 -17.01 -14.78 -14.26
N PRO A 109 -16.90 -13.65 -14.97
CA PRO A 109 -15.59 -13.16 -15.39
C PRO A 109 -14.73 -12.85 -14.15
N ALA A 110 -13.45 -13.24 -14.20
CA ALA A 110 -12.48 -13.05 -13.11
C ALA A 110 -12.44 -11.60 -12.59
N ILE A 111 -12.75 -10.63 -13.44
CA ILE A 111 -12.86 -9.20 -13.13
C ILE A 111 -13.92 -8.91 -12.03
N ARG A 112 -14.93 -9.75 -11.86
CA ARG A 112 -15.96 -9.55 -10.81
C ARG A 112 -15.51 -9.97 -9.41
N LYS A 113 -14.37 -10.62 -9.30
CA LYS A 113 -13.82 -11.12 -8.04
C LYS A 113 -12.74 -10.20 -7.47
N THR A 114 -12.29 -9.23 -8.26
CA THR A 114 -11.39 -8.17 -7.79
C THR A 114 -12.15 -7.11 -7.00
N ARG A 115 -11.46 -6.42 -6.10
CA ARG A 115 -12.02 -5.37 -5.23
C ARG A 115 -11.06 -4.20 -5.16
N ASP A 116 -11.61 -3.04 -4.90
CA ASP A 116 -10.78 -1.88 -4.60
C ASP A 116 -10.38 -1.90 -3.11
N ILE A 117 -9.10 -1.70 -2.86
CA ILE A 117 -8.54 -1.58 -1.52
C ILE A 117 -8.07 -0.14 -1.35
N SER A 118 -8.39 0.48 -0.22
CA SER A 118 -7.93 1.83 0.11
C SER A 118 -7.08 1.81 1.38
N LEU A 119 -5.86 2.30 1.27
CA LEU A 119 -4.98 2.56 2.40
C LEU A 119 -5.07 4.04 2.76
N MET A 120 -5.64 4.34 3.92
CA MET A 120 -5.76 5.70 4.45
C MET A 120 -4.58 6.01 5.35
N VAL A 121 -3.86 7.07 5.04
CA VAL A 121 -2.82 7.62 5.89
C VAL A 121 -3.43 8.70 6.77
N LEU A 122 -3.23 8.58 8.08
CA LEU A 122 -3.80 9.49 9.07
C LEU A 122 -2.74 10.51 9.55
N ASN A 123 -3.21 11.71 9.83
CA ASN A 123 -2.37 12.73 10.46
C ASN A 123 -2.33 12.57 11.99
N SER A 124 -1.58 13.42 12.69
CA SER A 124 -1.44 13.43 14.14
C SER A 124 -2.76 13.61 14.90
N HIS A 125 -3.81 14.11 14.24
CA HIS A 125 -5.16 14.28 14.80
C HIS A 125 -6.10 13.14 14.43
N ASN A 126 -5.59 12.04 13.89
CA ASN A 126 -6.36 10.86 13.45
C ASN A 126 -7.33 11.14 12.28
N ASN A 127 -7.14 12.23 11.57
CA ASN A 127 -7.89 12.53 10.35
C ASN A 127 -7.17 11.98 9.12
N VAL A 128 -7.94 11.60 8.12
CA VAL A 128 -7.37 11.12 6.84
C VAL A 128 -6.64 12.28 6.16
N SER A 129 -5.34 12.10 5.97
CA SER A 129 -4.47 13.04 5.25
C SER A 129 -4.37 12.70 3.77
N ARG A 130 -4.22 11.42 3.46
CA ARG A 130 -4.12 10.89 2.10
C ARG A 130 -4.79 9.52 2.01
N GLU A 131 -5.35 9.23 0.85
CA GLU A 131 -5.90 7.94 0.51
C GLU A 131 -5.13 7.36 -0.67
N ILE A 132 -4.64 6.13 -0.52
CA ILE A 132 -4.02 5.36 -1.60
C ILE A 132 -5.00 4.28 -2.00
N GLN A 133 -5.57 4.40 -3.19
CA GLN A 133 -6.55 3.47 -3.72
C GLN A 133 -5.89 2.51 -4.70
N PHE A 134 -5.99 1.22 -4.41
CA PHE A 134 -5.57 0.12 -5.28
C PHE A 134 -6.77 -0.38 -6.05
N ALA A 135 -6.70 -0.32 -7.37
CA ALA A 135 -7.78 -0.75 -8.25
C ALA A 135 -7.64 -2.21 -8.64
N ASP A 136 -8.77 -2.91 -8.69
CA ASP A 136 -8.85 -4.32 -9.09
C ASP A 136 -7.93 -5.24 -8.27
N ALA A 137 -7.81 -5.00 -6.98
CA ALA A 137 -6.98 -5.80 -6.10
C ALA A 137 -7.58 -7.18 -5.84
N TYR A 138 -6.72 -8.18 -5.72
CA TYR A 138 -7.07 -9.55 -5.36
C TYR A 138 -5.92 -10.21 -4.59
N PRO A 139 -6.21 -11.09 -3.62
CA PRO A 139 -5.18 -11.80 -2.87
C PRO A 139 -4.49 -12.83 -3.75
N THR A 140 -3.16 -12.92 -3.62
CA THR A 140 -2.33 -13.91 -4.34
C THR A 140 -1.70 -14.92 -3.41
N SER A 141 -1.44 -14.52 -2.16
CA SER A 141 -0.89 -15.43 -1.16
C SER A 141 -1.42 -15.07 0.22
N LEU A 142 -1.56 -16.08 1.05
CA LEU A 142 -1.90 -16.01 2.47
C LEU A 142 -0.90 -16.86 3.22
N SER A 143 -0.30 -16.33 4.29
CA SER A 143 0.73 -17.03 5.06
C SER A 143 0.15 -18.22 5.82
N THR A 144 1.03 -19.14 6.19
CA THR A 144 0.72 -20.21 7.15
C THR A 144 0.52 -19.63 8.54
N LEU A 145 -0.29 -20.31 9.35
CA LEU A 145 -0.44 -20.04 10.77
C LEU A 145 0.20 -21.20 11.55
N ASP A 146 1.22 -20.88 12.35
CA ASP A 146 1.93 -21.87 13.13
C ASP A 146 1.37 -21.91 14.56
N PHE A 147 0.94 -23.10 15.00
CA PHE A 147 0.47 -23.37 16.34
C PHE A 147 1.53 -24.19 17.09
N ASP A 148 2.14 -23.61 18.12
CA ASP A 148 3.10 -24.32 18.98
C ASP A 148 2.62 -24.36 20.43
N ALA A 149 2.20 -25.55 20.88
CA ALA A 149 1.76 -25.78 22.24
C ALA A 149 2.90 -25.78 23.28
N LYS A 150 4.16 -25.73 22.84
CA LYS A 150 5.33 -25.65 23.73
C LYS A 150 5.70 -24.21 24.06
N ASN A 151 5.16 -23.25 23.33
CA ASN A 151 5.41 -21.83 23.58
C ASN A 151 4.75 -21.41 24.89
N THR A 152 5.53 -20.88 25.81
CA THR A 152 5.07 -20.38 27.11
C THR A 152 4.80 -18.88 27.09
N SER A 153 5.16 -18.21 26.01
CA SER A 153 4.88 -16.78 25.80
C SER A 153 3.47 -16.60 25.22
N ILE A 154 2.75 -15.60 25.70
CA ILE A 154 1.47 -15.21 25.13
C ILE A 154 1.79 -14.33 23.91
N GLU A 155 1.80 -14.93 22.73
CA GLU A 155 1.97 -14.25 21.45
C GLU A 155 0.69 -14.42 20.64
N TYR A 156 0.28 -13.33 19.98
CA TYR A 156 -0.88 -13.39 19.08
C TYR A 156 -0.44 -13.91 17.70
N LEU A 157 -1.29 -14.70 17.08
CA LEU A 157 -1.06 -15.16 15.72
C LEU A 157 -1.14 -13.99 14.75
N VAL A 158 -0.17 -13.92 13.85
CA VAL A 158 -0.07 -12.93 12.80
C VAL A 158 -0.18 -13.63 11.45
N GLY A 159 -1.02 -13.11 10.58
CA GLY A 159 -1.16 -13.55 9.20
C GLY A 159 -0.60 -12.49 8.26
N ASP A 160 0.07 -12.93 7.19
CA ASP A 160 0.52 -12.08 6.10
C ASP A 160 -0.30 -12.35 4.85
N VAL A 161 -0.72 -11.30 4.19
CA VAL A 161 -1.43 -11.39 2.92
C VAL A 161 -0.76 -10.49 1.88
N THR A 162 -0.66 -11.00 0.66
CA THR A 162 -0.15 -10.27 -0.49
C THR A 162 -1.26 -10.12 -1.53
N PHE A 163 -1.42 -8.91 -2.01
CA PHE A 163 -2.38 -8.55 -3.05
C PHE A 163 -1.68 -8.13 -4.32
N ASN A 164 -2.18 -8.58 -5.46
CA ASN A 164 -1.91 -7.97 -6.76
C ASN A 164 -3.05 -7.01 -7.12
N TYR A 165 -2.73 -6.01 -7.92
CA TYR A 165 -3.67 -4.96 -8.34
C TYR A 165 -3.26 -4.43 -9.73
N SER A 166 -4.17 -3.75 -10.42
CA SER A 166 -3.89 -3.18 -11.75
C SER A 166 -3.02 -1.93 -11.68
N TYR A 167 -3.38 -1.01 -10.80
CA TYR A 167 -2.65 0.23 -10.54
C TYR A 167 -3.10 0.83 -9.20
N PHE A 168 -2.33 1.77 -8.67
CA PHE A 168 -2.78 2.56 -7.54
C PHE A 168 -2.75 4.06 -7.83
N LYS A 169 -3.58 4.79 -7.11
CA LYS A 169 -3.66 6.26 -7.17
C LYS A 169 -3.60 6.83 -5.76
N VAL A 170 -2.92 7.96 -5.63
CA VAL A 170 -2.90 8.76 -4.40
C VAL A 170 -3.88 9.90 -4.57
N LYS A 171 -4.84 10.02 -3.64
CA LYS A 171 -5.85 11.08 -3.58
C LYS A 171 -5.56 12.07 -2.48
#